data_ac44d3d911e86a7626802a11cfcae676
#
_entry.id   ac44d3d911e86a7626802a11cfcae676
#
_cell.length_a   1.000
_cell.length_b   1.000
_cell.length_c   1.000
_cell.angle_alpha   90.00
_cell.angle_beta   90.00
_cell.angle_gamma   90.00
#
_symmetry.space_group_name_H-M   'P 1'
#
loop_
_entity.id
_entity.type
_entity.pdbx_description
1 polymer ?
#
loop_
_entity_poly.entity_id
_entity_poly.type
_entity_poly.pdbx_seq_one_letter_code
_entity_poly.pdbx_strand_id
1 'polypeptide(L)'
;KVPTENGQDIVAAVAASASYKRVLDNNYKQFTTCLHGGFDGLDITEREPFANRNIGTTEKTSYELHSLRRAINVVRDPEVVEFNVITVPGVTAVGVTDYLLDVTEDRGDAIAIIDLEKVYEAQSENTKSYKDRNSFSIKQAVDSLRERGLNNSYGAAYYPWVRIQDTVSGQALWAPPSVAALGAFSFTDRVRAPWYAPAGFARGGLSEGAGGVPVLDVS
;
A
#
# COMPACT_ATOMS: atom_id res chain seq x y z
N LYS A 1 6.70 -33.99 -12.76
CA LYS A 1 5.65 -35.02 -12.90
C LYS A 1 6.32 -36.37 -12.71
N VAL A 2 5.97 -37.10 -11.66
CA VAL A 2 6.41 -38.47 -11.46
C VAL A 2 5.29 -39.37 -12.01
N PRO A 3 5.52 -40.12 -13.07
CA PRO A 3 4.50 -41.02 -13.64
C PRO A 3 4.19 -42.10 -12.61
N THR A 4 2.91 -42.39 -12.43
CA THR A 4 2.46 -43.59 -11.71
C THR A 4 2.32 -44.75 -12.69
N GLU A 5 2.32 -45.99 -12.21
CA GLU A 5 2.13 -47.18 -13.02
C GLU A 5 0.89 -47.14 -13.94
N ASN A 6 -0.09 -46.32 -13.61
CA ASN A 6 -1.33 -46.16 -14.38
C ASN A 6 -1.35 -44.86 -15.22
N GLY A 7 -0.18 -44.23 -15.47
CA GLY A 7 -0.11 -43.00 -16.26
C GLY A 7 -0.79 -41.78 -15.63
N GLN A 8 -1.21 -41.88 -14.38
CA GLN A 8 -1.78 -40.75 -13.63
C GLN A 8 -0.68 -39.86 -13.08
N ASP A 9 -0.88 -38.58 -13.24
CA ASP A 9 0.02 -37.56 -12.74
C ASP A 9 -0.04 -37.50 -11.19
N ILE A 10 1.09 -37.38 -10.51
CA ILE A 10 1.14 -37.21 -9.06
C ILE A 10 0.34 -35.98 -8.59
N VAL A 11 0.26 -34.93 -9.41
CA VAL A 11 -0.55 -33.74 -9.10
C VAL A 11 -2.04 -34.08 -9.01
N ALA A 12 -2.53 -34.96 -9.90
CA ALA A 12 -3.91 -35.44 -9.82
C ALA A 12 -4.11 -36.38 -8.63
N ALA A 13 -3.09 -37.11 -8.21
CA ALA A 13 -3.11 -37.99 -7.05
C ALA A 13 -3.03 -37.21 -5.72
N VAL A 14 -2.37 -36.07 -5.66
CA VAL A 14 -2.29 -35.17 -4.49
C VAL A 14 -3.62 -34.46 -4.23
N ALA A 15 -4.41 -34.21 -5.25
CA ALA A 15 -5.77 -33.66 -5.09
C ALA A 15 -6.75 -34.63 -4.42
N ALA A 16 -6.43 -35.93 -4.40
CA ALA A 16 -7.20 -36.94 -3.67
C ALA A 16 -6.48 -37.28 -2.34
N SER A 17 -7.11 -37.06 -1.21
CA SER A 17 -6.56 -37.14 0.16
C SER A 17 -5.87 -38.46 0.57
N ALA A 18 -5.70 -39.41 -0.32
CA ALA A 18 -5.05 -40.71 -0.09
C ALA A 18 -3.69 -40.88 -0.79
N SER A 19 -3.13 -39.84 -1.39
CA SER A 19 -2.13 -39.96 -2.43
C SER A 19 -0.71 -40.27 -1.98
N TYR A 20 -0.26 -39.74 -0.86
CA TYR A 20 1.10 -40.01 -0.35
C TYR A 20 1.30 -41.48 0.03
N LYS A 21 0.33 -42.07 0.68
CA LYS A 21 0.36 -43.49 1.05
C LYS A 21 0.46 -44.37 -0.18
N ARG A 22 -0.29 -44.06 -1.23
CA ARG A 22 -0.27 -44.77 -2.51
C ARG A 22 1.08 -44.72 -3.23
N VAL A 23 1.75 -43.56 -3.18
CA VAL A 23 3.10 -43.38 -3.75
C VAL A 23 4.12 -44.23 -2.98
N LEU A 24 4.05 -44.24 -1.66
CA LEU A 24 4.93 -45.03 -0.79
C LEU A 24 4.65 -46.55 -0.92
N ASP A 25 3.39 -46.94 -1.00
CA ASP A 25 2.96 -48.33 -1.16
C ASP A 25 3.44 -48.90 -2.49
N ASN A 26 3.50 -48.08 -3.55
CA ASN A 26 4.07 -48.44 -4.87
C ASN A 26 5.61 -48.33 -4.90
N ASN A 27 6.26 -48.22 -3.76
CA ASN A 27 7.71 -48.22 -3.59
C ASN A 27 8.47 -47.06 -4.27
N TYR A 28 7.80 -45.96 -4.62
CA TYR A 28 8.45 -44.73 -5.09
C TYR A 28 9.03 -43.96 -3.91
N LYS A 29 10.22 -44.34 -3.45
CA LYS A 29 10.90 -43.76 -2.28
C LYS A 29 11.86 -42.62 -2.63
N GLN A 30 12.18 -42.50 -3.92
CA GLN A 30 13.05 -41.43 -4.42
C GLN A 30 12.40 -40.74 -5.61
N PHE A 31 12.41 -39.43 -5.62
CA PHE A 31 11.95 -38.65 -6.76
C PHE A 31 12.78 -37.37 -6.85
N THR A 32 12.93 -36.88 -8.08
CA THR A 32 13.51 -35.57 -8.35
C THR A 32 12.41 -34.71 -8.98
N THR A 33 12.11 -33.60 -8.39
CA THR A 33 11.11 -32.65 -8.90
C THR A 33 11.53 -31.23 -8.57
N CYS A 34 11.08 -30.29 -9.39
CA CYS A 34 11.16 -28.88 -9.06
C CYS A 34 10.15 -28.57 -7.94
N LEU A 35 10.60 -27.93 -6.89
CA LEU A 35 9.69 -27.41 -5.87
C LEU A 35 8.97 -26.19 -6.44
N HIS A 36 7.64 -26.22 -6.37
CA HIS A 36 6.79 -25.12 -6.78
C HIS A 36 6.35 -24.32 -5.55
N GLY A 37 6.09 -23.03 -5.74
CA GLY A 37 5.70 -22.14 -4.64
C GLY A 37 6.88 -21.49 -3.93
N GLY A 38 8.11 -21.68 -4.42
CA GLY A 38 9.23 -20.82 -4.07
C GLY A 38 9.05 -19.43 -4.67
N PHE A 39 9.61 -18.44 -4.00
CA PHE A 39 9.54 -17.05 -4.43
C PHE A 39 10.94 -16.44 -4.45
N ASP A 40 11.36 -15.96 -5.62
CA ASP A 40 12.70 -15.43 -5.85
C ASP A 40 12.81 -13.92 -5.66
N GLY A 41 11.85 -13.30 -5.03
CA GLY A 41 11.75 -11.86 -4.88
C GLY A 41 10.62 -11.25 -5.71
N LEU A 42 10.67 -9.95 -5.91
CA LEU A 42 9.69 -9.23 -6.72
C LEU A 42 9.74 -9.70 -8.17
N ASP A 43 8.56 -9.86 -8.81
CA ASP A 43 8.48 -10.15 -10.24
C ASP A 43 9.07 -8.97 -11.02
N ILE A 44 10.22 -9.20 -11.65
CA ILE A 44 10.92 -8.19 -12.45
C ILE A 44 10.18 -7.80 -13.72
N THR A 45 9.19 -8.60 -14.11
CA THR A 45 8.33 -8.31 -15.28
C THR A 45 7.18 -7.38 -14.93
N GLU A 46 6.82 -7.29 -13.65
CA GLU A 46 5.80 -6.37 -13.17
C GLU A 46 6.39 -4.97 -13.02
N ARG A 47 5.84 -4.02 -13.76
CA ARG A 47 6.33 -2.63 -13.78
C ARG A 47 6.15 -1.90 -12.44
N GLU A 48 5.05 -2.20 -11.76
CA GLU A 48 4.64 -1.55 -10.51
C GLU A 48 4.20 -2.62 -9.49
N PRO A 49 5.13 -3.38 -8.89
CA PRO A 49 4.79 -4.49 -8.02
C PRO A 49 4.00 -4.05 -6.77
N PHE A 50 4.23 -2.85 -6.27
CA PHE A 50 3.53 -2.29 -5.11
C PHE A 50 2.29 -1.47 -5.47
N ALA A 51 1.79 -1.56 -6.70
CA ALA A 51 0.50 -0.95 -7.05
C ALA A 51 -0.63 -1.59 -6.23
N ASN A 52 -1.61 -0.78 -5.81
CA ASN A 52 -2.71 -1.26 -4.96
C ASN A 52 -3.49 -2.45 -5.55
N ARG A 53 -3.52 -2.57 -6.89
CA ARG A 53 -4.14 -3.72 -7.58
C ARG A 53 -3.45 -5.06 -7.28
N ASN A 54 -2.17 -5.03 -6.95
CA ASN A 54 -1.37 -6.23 -6.66
C ASN A 54 -1.37 -6.55 -5.15
N ILE A 55 -1.56 -5.53 -4.31
CA ILE A 55 -1.57 -5.65 -2.86
C ILE A 55 -2.97 -6.09 -2.40
N GLY A 56 -3.08 -7.21 -1.72
CA GLY A 56 -4.29 -7.53 -0.97
C GLY A 56 -5.36 -8.35 -1.68
N THR A 57 -5.12 -8.88 -2.89
CA THR A 57 -6.08 -9.83 -3.50
C THR A 57 -6.23 -11.10 -2.68
N THR A 58 -5.18 -11.52 -1.97
CA THR A 58 -5.22 -12.61 -0.99
C THR A 58 -4.11 -12.37 0.03
N GLU A 59 -4.43 -11.92 1.24
CA GLU A 59 -3.43 -11.60 2.28
C GLU A 59 -2.42 -12.73 2.55
N LYS A 60 -2.86 -13.99 2.47
CA LYS A 60 -2.00 -15.14 2.74
C LYS A 60 -0.91 -15.39 1.68
N THR A 61 -1.10 -14.93 0.47
CA THR A 61 -0.22 -15.23 -0.67
C THR A 61 0.39 -14.00 -1.32
N SER A 62 -0.02 -12.80 -0.92
CA SER A 62 0.54 -11.56 -1.47
C SER A 62 1.92 -11.29 -0.86
N TYR A 63 2.96 -11.47 -1.66
CA TYR A 63 4.32 -11.15 -1.25
C TYR A 63 4.55 -9.63 -1.16
N GLU A 64 3.83 -8.86 -1.95
CA GLU A 64 3.87 -7.40 -1.93
C GLU A 64 3.43 -6.87 -0.57
N LEU A 65 2.30 -7.36 -0.07
CA LEU A 65 1.78 -7.01 1.25
C LEU A 65 2.77 -7.40 2.36
N HIS A 66 3.30 -8.63 2.29
CA HIS A 66 4.26 -9.08 3.30
C HIS A 66 5.59 -8.34 3.22
N SER A 67 6.04 -7.95 2.03
CA SER A 67 7.25 -7.15 1.86
C SER A 67 7.09 -5.77 2.48
N LEU A 68 5.94 -5.11 2.28
CA LEU A 68 5.63 -3.82 2.89
C LEU A 68 5.52 -3.93 4.42
N ARG A 69 4.81 -4.92 4.93
CA ARG A 69 4.75 -5.18 6.37
C ARG A 69 6.13 -5.45 6.98
N ARG A 70 6.99 -6.17 6.26
CA ARG A 70 8.36 -6.41 6.70
C ARG A 70 9.18 -5.12 6.73
N ALA A 71 9.03 -4.25 5.75
CA ALA A 71 9.67 -2.95 5.74
C ALA A 71 9.19 -2.07 6.93
N ILE A 72 7.89 -2.06 7.23
CA ILE A 72 7.33 -1.37 8.39
C ILE A 72 7.91 -1.96 9.70
N ASN A 73 8.08 -3.28 9.78
CA ASN A 73 8.67 -3.92 10.96
C ASN A 73 10.13 -3.52 11.24
N VAL A 74 10.89 -3.15 10.21
CA VAL A 74 12.28 -2.69 10.39
C VAL A 74 12.32 -1.40 11.23
N VAL A 75 11.30 -0.57 11.11
CA VAL A 75 11.19 0.72 11.83
C VAL A 75 10.28 0.64 13.06
N ARG A 76 9.83 -0.56 13.44
CA ARG A 76 8.92 -0.76 14.57
C ARG A 76 9.56 -0.44 15.93
N ASP A 77 10.85 -0.71 16.08
CA ASP A 77 11.57 -0.51 17.34
C ASP A 77 11.96 0.96 17.51
N PRO A 78 11.40 1.69 18.50
CA PRO A 78 11.74 3.09 18.75
C PRO A 78 13.18 3.31 19.20
N GLU A 79 13.83 2.29 19.76
CA GLU A 79 15.24 2.39 20.21
C GLU A 79 16.22 2.32 19.03
N VAL A 80 15.80 1.73 17.91
CA VAL A 80 16.66 1.54 16.73
C VAL A 80 16.48 2.67 15.71
N VAL A 81 15.24 3.12 15.51
CA VAL A 81 14.93 4.15 14.51
C VAL A 81 14.01 5.22 15.12
N GLU A 82 14.51 6.45 15.16
CA GLU A 82 13.73 7.61 15.60
C GLU A 82 13.03 8.27 14.42
N PHE A 83 11.72 8.46 14.53
CA PHE A 83 10.92 9.26 13.60
C PHE A 83 9.62 9.73 14.28
N ASN A 84 9.06 10.84 13.81
CA ASN A 84 7.81 11.41 14.37
C ASN A 84 6.61 11.18 13.44
N VAL A 85 6.86 10.96 12.15
CA VAL A 85 5.81 10.74 11.14
C VAL A 85 6.23 9.61 10.22
N ILE A 86 5.29 8.73 9.93
CA ILE A 86 5.48 7.64 8.97
C ILE A 86 4.33 7.60 7.96
N THR A 87 4.63 7.31 6.72
CA THR A 87 3.63 7.07 5.68
C THR A 87 4.15 6.12 4.62
N VAL A 88 3.25 5.46 3.94
CA VAL A 88 3.52 4.71 2.70
C VAL A 88 2.71 5.37 1.58
N PRO A 89 3.27 6.39 0.92
CA PRO A 89 2.51 7.21 -0.03
C PRO A 89 1.90 6.39 -1.16
N GLY A 90 0.62 6.63 -1.43
CA GLY A 90 -0.10 5.99 -2.53
C GLY A 90 -0.60 4.56 -2.26
N VAL A 91 -0.18 3.93 -1.17
CA VAL A 91 -0.70 2.62 -0.78
C VAL A 91 -1.97 2.80 0.05
N THR A 92 -3.09 2.34 -0.51
CA THR A 92 -4.43 2.41 0.11
C THR A 92 -4.92 1.08 0.62
N ALA A 93 -4.17 -0.01 0.35
CA ALA A 93 -4.52 -1.36 0.79
C ALA A 93 -4.69 -1.43 2.31
N VAL A 94 -5.87 -1.89 2.76
CA VAL A 94 -6.27 -1.94 4.17
C VAL A 94 -5.27 -2.72 5.01
N GLY A 95 -4.81 -3.88 4.51
CA GLY A 95 -3.86 -4.72 5.24
C GLY A 95 -2.48 -4.10 5.49
N VAL A 96 -2.09 -3.06 4.73
CA VAL A 96 -0.85 -2.29 4.97
C VAL A 96 -1.13 -1.09 5.86
N THR A 97 -2.18 -0.34 5.55
CA THR A 97 -2.51 0.90 6.28
C THR A 97 -2.95 0.63 7.71
N ASP A 98 -3.73 -0.42 7.98
CA ASP A 98 -4.09 -0.82 9.33
C ASP A 98 -2.86 -1.29 10.11
N TYR A 99 -2.01 -2.08 9.48
CA TYR A 99 -0.76 -2.51 10.10
C TYR A 99 0.17 -1.35 10.44
N LEU A 100 0.21 -0.31 9.59
CA LEU A 100 0.96 0.91 9.86
C LEU A 100 0.42 1.66 11.10
N LEU A 101 -0.91 1.72 11.24
CA LEU A 101 -1.58 2.31 12.39
C LEU A 101 -1.30 1.53 13.68
N ASP A 102 -1.37 0.20 13.62
CA ASP A 102 -1.06 -0.66 14.76
C ASP A 102 0.38 -0.46 15.26
N VAL A 103 1.34 -0.39 14.34
CA VAL A 103 2.75 -0.17 14.67
C VAL A 103 2.97 1.21 15.31
N THR A 104 2.32 2.26 14.84
CA THR A 104 2.44 3.60 15.44
C THR A 104 1.75 3.69 16.80
N GLU A 105 0.65 2.98 17.01
CA GLU A 105 0.00 2.87 18.31
C GLU A 105 0.88 2.12 19.32
N ASP A 106 1.47 1.00 18.91
CA ASP A 106 2.42 0.25 19.74
C ASP A 106 3.65 1.10 20.14
N ARG A 107 4.16 1.92 19.22
CA ARG A 107 5.29 2.82 19.48
C ARG A 107 4.92 3.98 20.42
N GLY A 108 3.79 4.64 20.19
CA GLY A 108 3.33 5.78 20.95
C GLY A 108 4.12 7.09 20.79
N ASP A 109 5.11 7.11 19.88
CA ASP A 109 6.02 8.26 19.66
C ASP A 109 5.89 8.87 18.25
N ALA A 110 5.06 8.30 17.39
CA ALA A 110 4.92 8.70 16.00
C ALA A 110 3.46 8.75 15.54
N ILE A 111 3.21 9.46 14.44
CA ILE A 111 1.90 9.54 13.77
C ILE A 111 2.01 8.89 12.40
N ALA A 112 1.10 7.98 12.09
CA ALA A 112 0.93 7.43 10.75
C ALA A 112 0.04 8.33 9.90
N ILE A 113 0.46 8.60 8.69
CA ILE A 113 -0.38 9.23 7.67
C ILE A 113 -0.79 8.15 6.66
N ILE A 114 -2.09 7.94 6.51
CA ILE A 114 -2.66 7.00 5.56
C ILE A 114 -3.38 7.73 4.44
N ASP A 115 -3.25 7.19 3.23
CA ASP A 115 -3.97 7.65 2.06
C ASP A 115 -5.24 6.81 1.86
N LEU A 116 -6.30 7.47 1.44
CA LEU A 116 -7.56 6.83 1.07
C LEU A 116 -7.59 6.53 -0.42
N GLU A 117 -8.50 5.67 -0.83
CA GLU A 117 -8.67 5.31 -2.23
C GLU A 117 -8.88 6.55 -3.12
N LYS A 118 -8.18 6.57 -4.24
CA LYS A 118 -8.31 7.65 -5.20
C LYS A 118 -9.59 7.50 -6.03
N VAL A 119 -10.23 8.62 -6.28
CA VAL A 119 -11.36 8.71 -7.21
C VAL A 119 -10.90 8.94 -8.65
N TYR A 120 -9.64 9.38 -8.81
CA TYR A 120 -9.09 9.72 -10.11
C TYR A 120 -8.63 8.49 -10.89
N GLU A 121 -9.19 8.34 -12.09
CA GLU A 121 -8.68 7.46 -13.13
C GLU A 121 -8.15 8.31 -14.29
N ALA A 122 -6.95 8.05 -14.77
CA ALA A 122 -6.40 8.74 -15.92
C ALA A 122 -7.31 8.53 -17.14
N GLN A 123 -7.47 9.57 -17.98
CA GLN A 123 -8.33 9.47 -19.18
C GLN A 123 -7.90 8.35 -20.13
N SER A 124 -6.60 8.05 -20.17
CA SER A 124 -6.01 6.96 -20.98
C SER A 124 -6.37 5.56 -20.46
N GLU A 125 -6.73 5.43 -19.19
CA GLU A 125 -7.06 4.17 -18.54
C GLU A 125 -8.56 3.97 -18.38
N ASN A 126 -9.33 5.03 -18.55
CA ASN A 126 -10.76 5.00 -18.32
C ASN A 126 -11.54 4.77 -19.63
N THR A 127 -12.09 3.59 -19.77
CA THR A 127 -12.96 3.19 -20.90
C THR A 127 -14.42 3.61 -20.71
N LYS A 128 -14.77 4.16 -19.54
CA LYS A 128 -16.15 4.56 -19.22
C LYS A 128 -16.52 5.89 -19.87
N SER A 129 -17.80 6.08 -20.15
CA SER A 129 -18.37 7.34 -20.57
C SER A 129 -18.08 8.45 -19.55
N TYR A 130 -17.93 9.70 -20.01
CA TYR A 130 -17.70 10.86 -19.13
C TYR A 130 -18.72 10.97 -17.97
N LYS A 131 -19.96 10.56 -18.20
CA LYS A 131 -21.01 10.55 -17.18
C LYS A 131 -20.82 9.48 -16.11
N ASP A 132 -20.10 8.41 -16.42
CA ASP A 132 -19.93 7.25 -15.56
C ASP A 132 -18.56 7.24 -14.85
N ARG A 133 -17.72 8.26 -15.11
CA ARG A 133 -16.36 8.37 -14.54
C ARG A 133 -16.34 8.66 -13.05
N ASN A 134 -17.38 9.29 -12.51
CA ASN A 134 -17.51 9.67 -11.11
C ASN A 134 -18.38 8.69 -10.31
N SER A 135 -18.29 7.40 -10.59
CA SER A 135 -19.07 6.40 -9.84
C SER A 135 -18.58 6.21 -8.40
N PHE A 136 -17.32 6.56 -8.11
CA PHE A 136 -16.78 6.56 -6.75
C PHE A 136 -17.02 7.93 -6.13
N SER A 137 -17.92 8.03 -5.19
CA SER A 137 -18.26 9.28 -4.52
C SER A 137 -17.42 9.46 -3.24
N ILE A 138 -17.26 10.72 -2.80
CA ILE A 138 -16.68 11.07 -1.48
C ILE A 138 -17.33 10.25 -0.37
N LYS A 139 -18.64 9.99 -0.48
CA LYS A 139 -19.37 9.15 0.47
C LYS A 139 -18.80 7.73 0.56
N GLN A 140 -18.44 7.13 -0.57
CA GLN A 140 -17.85 5.77 -0.57
C GLN A 140 -16.48 5.74 0.12
N ALA A 141 -15.63 6.75 -0.08
CA ALA A 141 -14.36 6.85 0.63
C ALA A 141 -14.57 6.98 2.14
N VAL A 142 -15.54 7.78 2.56
CA VAL A 142 -15.89 7.96 3.99
C VAL A 142 -16.51 6.69 4.57
N ASP A 143 -17.40 6.03 3.84
CA ASP A 143 -18.07 4.81 4.28
C ASP A 143 -17.05 3.66 4.39
N SER A 144 -16.14 3.51 3.42
CA SER A 144 -15.03 2.55 3.47
C SER A 144 -14.15 2.76 4.70
N LEU A 145 -13.80 4.01 5.02
CA LEU A 145 -13.02 4.31 6.23
C LEU A 145 -13.80 3.99 7.52
N ARG A 146 -15.12 4.27 7.54
CA ARG A 146 -15.98 3.95 8.69
C ARG A 146 -16.15 2.45 8.91
N GLU A 147 -16.30 1.68 7.82
CA GLU A 147 -16.42 0.22 7.88
C GLU A 147 -15.20 -0.45 8.50
N ARG A 148 -14.03 0.17 8.39
CA ARG A 148 -12.80 -0.31 9.04
C ARG A 148 -12.86 -0.23 10.57
N GLY A 149 -13.77 0.57 11.15
CA GLY A 149 -13.97 0.68 12.59
C GLY A 149 -12.72 1.19 13.35
N LEU A 150 -11.85 1.94 12.70
CA LEU A 150 -10.61 2.44 13.28
C LEU A 150 -10.90 3.40 14.44
N ASN A 151 -10.28 3.13 15.58
CA ASN A 151 -10.29 4.01 16.76
C ASN A 151 -8.84 4.16 17.26
N ASN A 152 -8.06 4.98 16.58
CA ASN A 152 -6.63 5.14 16.82
C ASN A 152 -6.30 6.63 16.90
N SER A 153 -5.56 7.05 17.95
CA SER A 153 -5.13 8.43 18.15
C SER A 153 -3.80 8.76 17.47
N TYR A 154 -3.11 7.75 16.93
CA TYR A 154 -1.80 7.88 16.30
C TYR A 154 -1.88 7.84 14.77
N GLY A 155 -3.06 7.98 14.20
CA GLY A 155 -3.28 7.98 12.77
C GLY A 155 -3.98 9.22 12.25
N ALA A 156 -3.62 9.64 11.05
CA ALA A 156 -4.27 10.70 10.31
C ALA A 156 -4.54 10.25 8.87
N ALA A 157 -5.74 10.50 8.38
CA ALA A 157 -6.11 10.26 7.00
C ALA A 157 -6.33 11.58 6.27
N TYR A 158 -5.79 11.70 5.07
CA TYR A 158 -5.97 12.87 4.21
C TYR A 158 -6.70 12.48 2.93
N TYR A 159 -7.51 13.40 2.43
CA TYR A 159 -8.29 13.31 1.20
C TYR A 159 -8.54 14.73 0.68
N PRO A 160 -8.69 14.98 -0.62
CA PRO A 160 -8.55 14.11 -1.79
C PRO A 160 -7.10 13.98 -2.29
N TRP A 161 -6.91 13.25 -3.40
CA TRP A 161 -5.66 13.25 -4.14
C TRP A 161 -5.43 14.61 -4.80
N VAL A 162 -4.18 15.00 -4.91
CA VAL A 162 -3.76 16.33 -5.34
C VAL A 162 -2.92 16.27 -6.61
N ARG A 163 -3.13 17.22 -7.50
CA ARG A 163 -2.30 17.39 -8.68
C ARG A 163 -1.18 18.36 -8.36
N ILE A 164 0.04 17.89 -8.47
CA ILE A 164 1.24 18.68 -8.18
C ILE A 164 2.11 18.80 -9.42
N GLN A 165 2.96 19.80 -9.45
CA GLN A 165 3.99 19.92 -10.48
C GLN A 165 5.28 19.28 -9.99
N ASP A 166 5.80 18.31 -10.76
CA ASP A 166 7.11 17.76 -10.51
C ASP A 166 8.19 18.82 -10.84
N THR A 167 8.98 19.16 -9.85
CA THR A 167 10.02 20.19 -9.99
C THR A 167 11.18 19.76 -10.89
N VAL A 168 11.34 18.44 -11.12
CA VAL A 168 12.43 17.90 -11.93
C VAL A 168 12.04 17.83 -13.41
N SER A 169 10.89 17.22 -13.69
CA SER A 169 10.40 17.04 -15.06
C SER A 169 9.53 18.20 -15.58
N GLY A 170 9.04 19.05 -14.69
CA GLY A 170 8.09 20.12 -15.00
C GLY A 170 6.68 19.61 -15.34
N GLN A 171 6.43 18.31 -15.26
CA GLN A 171 5.14 17.71 -15.58
C GLN A 171 4.19 17.76 -14.39
N ALA A 172 2.91 17.95 -14.66
CA ALA A 172 1.87 17.85 -13.65
C ALA A 172 1.48 16.37 -13.47
N LEU A 173 1.56 15.89 -12.22
CA LEU A 173 1.22 14.50 -11.86
C LEU A 173 0.25 14.47 -10.67
N TRP A 174 -0.53 13.42 -10.59
CA TRP A 174 -1.38 13.16 -9.44
C TRP A 174 -0.59 12.44 -8.35
N ALA A 175 -0.60 13.04 -7.16
CA ALA A 175 0.10 12.53 -5.99
C ALA A 175 -0.87 12.26 -4.84
N PRO A 176 -0.53 11.30 -3.97
CA PRO A 176 -1.32 11.07 -2.77
C PRO A 176 -1.23 12.28 -1.81
N PRO A 177 -2.29 12.56 -1.06
CA PRO A 177 -2.34 13.72 -0.16
C PRO A 177 -1.30 13.67 0.96
N SER A 178 -0.83 12.48 1.34
CA SER A 178 0.26 12.31 2.31
C SER A 178 1.54 13.05 1.91
N VAL A 179 1.87 13.11 0.62
CA VAL A 179 3.04 13.85 0.12
C VAL A 179 2.89 15.35 0.35
N ALA A 180 1.70 15.91 0.08
CA ALA A 180 1.43 17.32 0.34
C ALA A 180 1.42 17.63 1.85
N ALA A 181 0.89 16.74 2.67
CA ALA A 181 0.89 16.86 4.12
C ALA A 181 2.32 16.89 4.69
N LEU A 182 3.17 15.95 4.27
CA LEU A 182 4.59 15.94 4.66
C LEU A 182 5.31 17.22 4.23
N GLY A 183 5.02 17.71 3.02
CA GLY A 183 5.56 18.97 2.53
C GLY A 183 5.19 20.15 3.42
N ALA A 184 3.92 20.24 3.85
CA ALA A 184 3.44 21.28 4.76
C ALA A 184 4.05 21.17 6.17
N PHE A 185 4.21 19.94 6.70
CA PHE A 185 4.86 19.71 7.99
C PHE A 185 6.33 20.12 7.95
N SER A 186 7.07 19.64 6.97
CA SER A 186 8.49 19.97 6.77
C SER A 186 8.72 21.47 6.57
N PHE A 187 7.83 22.13 5.82
CA PHE A 187 7.91 23.59 5.66
C PHE A 187 7.71 24.31 6.99
N THR A 188 6.71 23.93 7.77
CA THR A 188 6.41 24.55 9.06
C THR A 188 7.58 24.38 10.03
N ASP A 189 8.16 23.19 10.12
CA ASP A 189 9.31 22.91 10.99
C ASP A 189 10.54 23.76 10.61
N ARG A 190 10.73 24.01 9.33
CA ARG A 190 11.86 24.82 8.84
C ARG A 190 11.71 26.31 9.14
N VAL A 191 10.49 26.86 9.07
CA VAL A 191 10.25 28.30 9.14
C VAL A 191 9.71 28.79 10.47
N ARG A 192 9.32 27.88 11.36
CA ARG A 192 8.68 28.18 12.65
C ARG A 192 9.21 27.28 13.78
N ALA A 193 8.84 27.62 15.00
CA ALA A 193 9.16 26.80 16.16
C ALA A 193 8.28 25.53 16.21
N PRO A 194 8.75 24.43 16.84
CA PRO A 194 8.10 23.11 16.82
C PRO A 194 6.65 23.08 17.33
N TRP A 195 6.25 24.05 18.13
CA TRP A 195 4.87 24.12 18.67
C TRP A 195 3.86 24.78 17.73
N TYR A 196 4.28 25.26 16.57
CA TYR A 196 3.35 25.81 15.60
C TYR A 196 2.69 24.70 14.77
N ALA A 197 1.35 24.73 14.74
CA ALA A 197 0.61 23.81 13.87
C ALA A 197 0.87 24.13 12.39
N PRO A 198 1.05 23.12 11.55
CA PRO A 198 1.15 23.26 10.09
C PRO A 198 -0.23 23.51 9.48
N ALA A 199 -0.85 24.63 9.83
CA ALA A 199 -2.22 24.98 9.46
C ALA A 199 -2.35 26.46 9.11
N GLY A 200 -3.41 26.79 8.37
CA GLY A 200 -3.72 28.14 7.89
C GLY A 200 -2.93 28.55 6.65
N PHE A 201 -3.34 29.67 6.04
CA PHE A 201 -2.83 30.12 4.74
C PHE A 201 -1.30 30.37 4.70
N ALA A 202 -0.70 30.74 5.82
CA ALA A 202 0.73 31.08 5.87
C ALA A 202 1.65 29.89 6.18
N ARG A 203 1.13 28.75 6.61
CA ARG A 203 1.93 27.60 7.07
C ARG A 203 1.47 26.26 6.51
N GLY A 204 0.18 26.09 6.31
CA GLY A 204 -0.44 24.87 5.76
C GLY A 204 -1.12 25.11 4.41
N GLY A 205 -0.83 26.23 3.74
CA GLY A 205 -1.37 26.51 2.42
C GLY A 205 -0.78 25.57 1.37
N LEU A 206 -1.61 25.14 0.44
CA LEU A 206 -1.24 24.26 -0.68
C LEU A 206 -1.07 25.03 -1.99
N SER A 207 -1.16 26.36 -1.94
CA SER A 207 -0.96 27.23 -3.10
C SER A 207 0.50 27.67 -3.26
N GLU A 208 0.86 28.08 -4.44
CA GLU A 208 2.18 28.62 -4.74
C GLU A 208 2.53 29.80 -3.80
N GLY A 209 3.67 29.75 -3.17
CA GLY A 209 4.13 30.76 -2.20
C GLY A 209 3.66 30.60 -0.75
N ALA A 210 2.75 29.69 -0.46
CA ALA A 210 2.24 29.49 0.91
C ALA A 210 3.05 28.45 1.73
N GLY A 211 4.09 27.89 1.15
CA GLY A 211 4.98 26.90 1.74
C GLY A 211 4.44 25.46 1.58
N GLY A 212 5.34 24.56 1.28
CA GLY A 212 4.99 23.18 0.99
C GLY A 212 4.98 22.88 -0.51
N VAL A 213 4.30 21.83 -0.89
CA VAL A 213 4.17 21.41 -2.30
C VAL A 213 3.02 22.17 -2.95
N PRO A 214 3.24 22.94 -4.03
CA PRO A 214 2.19 23.68 -4.70
C PRO A 214 1.22 22.70 -5.38
N VAL A 215 -0.04 22.77 -4.97
CA VAL A 215 -1.13 21.98 -5.54
C VAL A 215 -1.79 22.76 -6.67
N LEU A 216 -1.88 22.16 -7.83
CA LEU A 216 -2.48 22.74 -9.03
C LEU A 216 -3.99 22.45 -9.11
N ASP A 217 -4.40 21.28 -8.64
CA ASP A 217 -5.78 20.80 -8.73
C ASP A 217 -6.05 19.70 -7.69
N VAL A 218 -7.32 19.39 -7.44
CA VAL A 218 -7.76 18.32 -6.54
C VAL A 218 -8.73 17.38 -7.26
N SER A 219 -8.69 16.08 -6.93
CA SER A 219 -9.54 15.06 -7.55
C SER A 219 -10.93 14.99 -6.93
#